data_c59c828235aa5fb0e814864e1f192b56
#
_entry.id   c59c828235aa5fb0e814864e1f192b56
#
_cell.length_a   1.000
_cell.length_b   1.000
_cell.length_c   1.000
_cell.angle_alpha   90.00
_cell.angle_beta   90.00
_cell.angle_gamma   90.00
#
_symmetry.space_group_name_H-M   'P 1'
#
loop_
_entity.id
_entity.type
_entity.pdbx_description
1 polymer ?
#
loop_
_entity_poly.entity_id
_entity_poly.type
_entity_poly.pdbx_seq_one_letter_code
_entity_poly.pdbx_strand_id
1 'polypeptide(L)'
;MKIGVFLPISGRATGPETLTQAAQSAEQQGFDSIWSADRVVTPWQINTFYPYSENHEFIVPPDRPFLDSFTCLAFLAGCTEKIMLGISVLVLPYRHPLYWARVAVSIDRLSKGRLIMGVGVGWMEEEFAALGVPFKERGKMTDEQLEIVEKLWSEEHISYEGQFYSIQDVAFHPKPIQRIPIWIGGEGMAAMRRTAKYGDAWFPYYIDITAAQLRERFDTIRRMAAEAGRNPDQIQLACCRAIEVTRDAVPQEETRLRGTPEQLIEALNAYREAGVDHIALQFMVPRWPDRVEQIERFASEVMPHVR
;
A
#
# COMPACT_ATOMS: atom_id res chain seq x y z
N MET A 1 3.60 -14.35 -9.90
CA MET A 1 3.56 -13.24 -8.90
C MET A 1 3.32 -11.93 -9.64
N LYS A 2 2.36 -11.10 -9.20
CA LYS A 2 2.13 -9.75 -9.76
C LYS A 2 3.16 -8.76 -9.24
N ILE A 3 3.53 -7.76 -10.04
CA ILE A 3 4.58 -6.80 -9.70
C ILE A 3 4.05 -5.37 -9.87
N GLY A 4 4.16 -4.58 -8.82
CA GLY A 4 3.84 -3.17 -8.82
C GLY A 4 5.05 -2.28 -8.58
N VAL A 5 4.92 -1.00 -8.92
CA VAL A 5 5.98 0.01 -8.74
C VAL A 5 5.44 1.27 -8.08
N PHE A 6 6.25 1.87 -7.19
CA PHE A 6 5.90 3.13 -6.53
C PHE A 6 6.10 4.33 -7.45
N LEU A 7 5.10 5.23 -7.40
CA LEU A 7 5.09 6.50 -8.12
C LEU A 7 5.93 7.58 -7.43
N PRO A 8 6.44 8.57 -8.18
CA PRO A 8 7.17 9.71 -7.64
C PRO A 8 6.21 10.80 -7.11
N ILE A 9 5.35 10.46 -6.17
CA ILE A 9 4.37 11.42 -5.57
C ILE A 9 5.02 12.39 -4.58
N SER A 10 6.31 12.21 -4.29
CA SER A 10 7.06 13.08 -3.41
C SER A 10 8.42 13.44 -3.96
N GLY A 11 8.93 14.63 -3.59
CA GLY A 11 10.21 15.16 -3.99
C GLY A 11 10.13 16.21 -5.10
N ARG A 12 11.29 16.77 -5.47
CA ARG A 12 11.37 17.92 -6.39
C ARG A 12 10.92 17.62 -7.82
N ALA A 13 10.94 16.37 -8.23
CA ALA A 13 10.49 15.95 -9.57
C ALA A 13 8.97 15.72 -9.65
N THR A 14 8.25 15.84 -8.52
CA THR A 14 6.81 15.60 -8.46
C THR A 14 6.05 16.65 -9.27
N GLY A 15 5.22 16.20 -10.21
CA GLY A 15 4.40 17.05 -11.07
C GLY A 15 3.57 16.22 -12.06
N PRO A 16 2.63 16.85 -12.79
CA PRO A 16 1.71 16.12 -13.66
C PRO A 16 2.43 15.36 -14.78
N GLU A 17 3.45 15.95 -15.38
CA GLU A 17 4.23 15.33 -16.46
C GLU A 17 4.97 14.08 -15.95
N THR A 18 5.69 14.22 -14.83
CA THR A 18 6.44 13.10 -14.23
C THR A 18 5.52 11.96 -13.79
N LEU A 19 4.38 12.29 -13.19
CA LEU A 19 3.40 11.28 -12.76
C LEU A 19 2.79 10.55 -13.95
N THR A 20 2.38 11.30 -15.00
CA THR A 20 1.81 10.71 -16.22
C THR A 20 2.83 9.80 -16.90
N GLN A 21 4.06 10.27 -17.11
CA GLN A 21 5.13 9.48 -17.73
C GLN A 21 5.43 8.22 -16.92
N ALA A 22 5.57 8.35 -15.59
CA ALA A 22 5.84 7.19 -14.73
C ALA A 22 4.74 6.13 -14.80
N ALA A 23 3.47 6.54 -14.75
CA ALA A 23 2.34 5.62 -14.78
C ALA A 23 2.16 4.95 -16.15
N GLN A 24 2.26 5.71 -17.23
CA GLN A 24 2.15 5.17 -18.59
C GLN A 24 3.33 4.28 -18.95
N SER A 25 4.55 4.65 -18.56
CA SER A 25 5.75 3.82 -18.75
C SER A 25 5.61 2.49 -17.97
N ALA A 26 5.16 2.51 -16.73
CA ALA A 26 4.90 1.31 -15.95
C ALA A 26 3.86 0.40 -16.62
N GLU A 27 2.77 0.97 -17.13
CA GLU A 27 1.74 0.23 -17.85
C GLU A 27 2.29 -0.39 -19.14
N GLN A 28 3.05 0.36 -19.95
CA GLN A 28 3.66 -0.10 -21.21
C GLN A 28 4.71 -1.19 -20.96
N GLN A 29 5.49 -1.09 -19.91
CA GLN A 29 6.47 -2.09 -19.50
C GLN A 29 5.82 -3.35 -18.90
N GLY A 30 4.51 -3.30 -18.64
CA GLY A 30 3.73 -4.43 -18.19
C GLY A 30 3.72 -4.62 -16.67
N PHE A 31 4.01 -3.62 -15.85
CA PHE A 31 3.73 -3.70 -14.41
C PHE A 31 2.24 -3.91 -14.15
N ASP A 32 1.90 -4.66 -13.12
CA ASP A 32 0.52 -4.98 -12.77
C ASP A 32 -0.16 -3.86 -11.99
N SER A 33 0.62 -3.04 -11.27
CA SER A 33 0.08 -1.95 -10.44
C SER A 33 1.08 -0.81 -10.22
N ILE A 34 0.53 0.38 -9.95
CA ILE A 34 1.27 1.56 -9.49
C ILE A 34 0.79 1.96 -8.09
N TRP A 35 1.73 2.42 -7.25
CA TRP A 35 1.47 2.66 -5.84
C TRP A 35 1.82 4.07 -5.42
N SER A 36 0.93 4.67 -4.61
CA SER A 36 1.16 5.94 -3.92
C SER A 36 1.28 5.72 -2.42
N ALA A 37 1.95 6.63 -1.72
CA ALA A 37 2.01 6.65 -0.26
C ALA A 37 1.11 7.74 0.31
N ASP A 38 0.68 7.63 1.56
CA ASP A 38 -0.18 8.61 2.22
C ASP A 38 0.60 9.50 3.19
N ARG A 39 0.34 10.81 3.11
CA ARG A 39 0.83 11.85 4.02
C ARG A 39 -0.08 13.06 3.92
N VAL A 40 -0.49 13.61 5.05
CA VAL A 40 -1.27 14.85 5.10
C VAL A 40 -0.36 16.03 5.41
N VAL A 41 0.45 15.93 6.47
CA VAL A 41 1.45 16.94 6.85
C VAL A 41 2.73 16.27 7.32
N THR A 42 3.87 16.95 7.19
CA THR A 42 5.13 16.49 7.76
C THR A 42 5.55 17.47 8.85
N PRO A 43 5.55 17.06 10.13
CA PRO A 43 6.04 17.88 11.24
C PRO A 43 7.50 18.25 11.09
N TRP A 44 7.90 19.45 11.55
CA TRP A 44 9.31 19.88 11.55
C TRP A 44 10.17 19.07 12.51
N GLN A 45 9.56 18.58 13.59
CA GLN A 45 10.22 17.71 14.58
C GLN A 45 9.39 16.44 14.72
N ILE A 46 10.03 15.30 14.56
CA ILE A 46 9.45 13.99 14.69
C ILE A 46 10.26 13.23 15.72
N ASN A 47 9.61 12.87 16.83
CA ASN A 47 10.21 12.10 17.92
C ASN A 47 9.67 10.66 17.95
N THR A 48 8.56 10.45 17.22
CA THR A 48 7.96 9.12 17.13
C THR A 48 8.90 8.15 16.42
N PHE A 49 9.08 6.99 17.02
CA PHE A 49 9.85 5.88 16.46
C PHE A 49 9.34 5.50 15.06
N TYR A 50 10.22 5.55 14.06
CA TYR A 50 9.91 5.12 12.71
C TYR A 50 10.20 3.62 12.55
N PRO A 51 9.18 2.78 12.29
CA PRO A 51 9.36 1.33 12.27
C PRO A 51 10.05 0.78 11.02
N TYR A 52 10.29 1.61 9.98
CA TYR A 52 10.70 1.17 8.65
C TYR A 52 12.09 1.67 8.24
N SER A 53 12.96 1.97 9.19
CA SER A 53 14.38 2.27 8.97
C SER A 53 15.22 1.59 10.05
N GLU A 54 16.47 1.25 9.73
CA GLU A 54 17.39 0.58 10.64
C GLU A 54 17.72 1.42 11.90
N ASN A 55 17.84 2.74 11.73
CA ASN A 55 18.10 3.68 12.82
C ASN A 55 16.81 4.22 13.47
N HIS A 56 15.64 3.75 13.02
CA HIS A 56 14.33 4.17 13.52
C HIS A 56 14.02 5.66 13.37
N GLU A 57 14.73 6.34 12.47
CA GLU A 57 14.51 7.76 12.16
C GLU A 57 13.78 7.93 10.82
N PHE A 58 12.86 8.86 10.78
CA PHE A 58 12.22 9.29 9.55
C PHE A 58 13.02 10.45 8.95
N ILE A 59 13.85 10.15 7.95
CA ILE A 59 14.83 11.07 7.39
C ILE A 59 14.30 11.94 6.24
N VAL A 60 13.00 11.87 5.93
CA VAL A 60 12.41 12.70 4.86
C VAL A 60 12.32 14.15 5.32
N PRO A 61 12.93 15.11 4.63
CA PRO A 61 12.86 16.52 5.00
C PRO A 61 11.41 17.03 5.07
N PRO A 62 11.06 17.85 6.07
CA PRO A 62 9.68 18.33 6.27
C PRO A 62 9.17 19.19 5.11
N ASP A 63 10.05 19.92 4.44
CA ASP A 63 9.76 20.76 3.27
C ASP A 63 9.73 20.02 1.94
N ARG A 64 9.90 18.69 1.97
CA ARG A 64 9.80 17.87 0.77
C ARG A 64 8.38 17.89 0.23
N PRO A 65 8.16 18.29 -1.03
CA PRO A 65 6.85 18.21 -1.66
C PRO A 65 6.26 16.80 -1.58
N PHE A 66 4.98 16.71 -1.23
CA PHE A 66 4.24 15.46 -1.16
C PHE A 66 2.81 15.70 -1.65
N LEU A 67 2.39 14.99 -2.69
CA LEU A 67 1.04 15.10 -3.22
C LEU A 67 0.09 14.13 -2.52
N ASP A 68 -1.18 14.53 -2.39
CA ASP A 68 -2.23 13.67 -1.84
C ASP A 68 -2.45 12.43 -2.71
N SER A 69 -2.50 11.26 -2.08
CA SER A 69 -2.60 9.96 -2.75
C SER A 69 -3.86 9.82 -3.59
N PHE A 70 -5.01 10.20 -3.04
CA PHE A 70 -6.28 10.08 -3.76
C PHE A 70 -6.32 10.98 -4.99
N THR A 71 -5.82 12.22 -4.84
CA THR A 71 -5.73 13.17 -5.95
C THR A 71 -4.83 12.64 -7.05
N CYS A 72 -3.65 12.09 -6.71
CA CYS A 72 -2.76 11.46 -7.68
C CYS A 72 -3.43 10.29 -8.40
N LEU A 73 -4.07 9.37 -7.68
CA LEU A 73 -4.71 8.21 -8.29
C LEU A 73 -5.93 8.58 -9.13
N ALA A 74 -6.71 9.60 -8.73
CA ALA A 74 -7.81 10.12 -9.55
C ALA A 74 -7.31 10.71 -10.87
N PHE A 75 -6.22 11.48 -10.83
CA PHE A 75 -5.56 12.02 -12.02
C PHE A 75 -5.07 10.89 -12.94
N LEU A 76 -4.39 9.90 -12.37
CA LEU A 76 -3.82 8.77 -13.12
C LEU A 76 -4.86 7.78 -13.63
N ALA A 77 -6.04 7.71 -13.01
CA ALA A 77 -7.17 6.94 -13.54
C ALA A 77 -7.57 7.40 -14.95
N GLY A 78 -7.42 8.70 -15.24
CA GLY A 78 -7.67 9.26 -16.57
C GLY A 78 -6.48 9.17 -17.55
N CYS A 79 -5.28 8.87 -17.06
CA CYS A 79 -4.06 8.82 -17.87
C CYS A 79 -3.59 7.38 -18.20
N THR A 80 -4.25 6.35 -17.62
CA THR A 80 -3.91 4.92 -17.76
C THR A 80 -5.15 4.11 -18.08
N GLU A 81 -5.00 2.90 -18.65
CA GLU A 81 -6.13 2.09 -19.11
C GLU A 81 -6.30 0.76 -18.36
N LYS A 82 -5.21 0.09 -17.99
CA LYS A 82 -5.20 -1.31 -17.51
C LYS A 82 -4.56 -1.49 -16.14
N ILE A 83 -3.50 -0.71 -15.86
CA ILE A 83 -2.71 -0.86 -14.64
C ILE A 83 -3.55 -0.58 -13.39
N MET A 84 -3.41 -1.42 -12.36
CA MET A 84 -4.09 -1.22 -11.08
C MET A 84 -3.51 -0.02 -10.32
N LEU A 85 -4.35 0.66 -9.58
CA LEU A 85 -4.03 1.89 -8.84
C LEU A 85 -4.09 1.61 -7.34
N GLY A 86 -2.96 1.64 -6.65
CA GLY A 86 -2.87 1.27 -5.24
C GLY A 86 -2.43 2.40 -4.31
N ILE A 87 -2.87 2.35 -3.06
CA ILE A 87 -2.35 3.18 -1.96
C ILE A 87 -1.59 2.28 -0.99
N SER A 88 -0.37 2.67 -0.61
CA SER A 88 0.48 1.90 0.30
C SER A 88 1.05 2.78 1.44
N VAL A 89 0.32 2.98 2.51
CA VAL A 89 -1.08 2.64 2.81
C VAL A 89 -1.81 3.91 3.22
N LEU A 90 -3.12 4.00 2.95
CA LEU A 90 -3.97 5.07 3.47
C LEU A 90 -4.06 4.93 4.99
N VAL A 91 -3.74 5.98 5.73
CA VAL A 91 -3.92 6.02 7.18
C VAL A 91 -5.38 6.36 7.48
N LEU A 92 -6.20 5.33 7.75
CA LEU A 92 -7.64 5.49 7.87
C LEU A 92 -8.07 6.55 8.90
N PRO A 93 -7.49 6.58 10.13
CA PRO A 93 -7.91 7.54 11.15
C PRO A 93 -7.70 9.02 10.81
N TYR A 94 -6.88 9.34 9.79
CA TYR A 94 -6.69 10.74 9.36
C TYR A 94 -7.93 11.35 8.71
N ARG A 95 -8.90 10.53 8.30
CA ARG A 95 -10.08 10.97 7.53
C ARG A 95 -11.35 10.33 8.07
N HIS A 96 -12.46 11.05 7.92
CA HIS A 96 -13.78 10.49 8.25
C HIS A 96 -14.15 9.37 7.26
N PRO A 97 -14.70 8.20 7.71
CA PRO A 97 -15.00 7.05 6.86
C PRO A 97 -15.92 7.38 5.69
N LEU A 98 -16.94 8.20 5.88
CA LEU A 98 -17.84 8.60 4.79
C LEU A 98 -17.11 9.35 3.67
N TYR A 99 -16.11 10.15 4.04
CA TYR A 99 -15.36 10.95 3.06
C TYR A 99 -14.41 10.08 2.24
N TRP A 100 -13.53 9.33 2.89
CA TRP A 100 -12.56 8.55 2.13
C TRP A 100 -13.21 7.40 1.34
N ALA A 101 -14.29 6.78 1.89
CA ALA A 101 -15.06 5.79 1.15
C ALA A 101 -15.68 6.37 -0.13
N ARG A 102 -16.16 7.63 -0.07
CA ARG A 102 -16.68 8.36 -1.24
C ARG A 102 -15.59 8.59 -2.29
N VAL A 103 -14.43 9.04 -1.86
CA VAL A 103 -13.30 9.29 -2.78
C VAL A 103 -12.84 7.97 -3.41
N ALA A 104 -12.72 6.90 -2.63
CA ALA A 104 -12.34 5.57 -3.11
C ALA A 104 -13.31 5.07 -4.20
N VAL A 105 -14.63 5.14 -3.96
CA VAL A 105 -15.62 4.75 -4.98
C VAL A 105 -15.54 5.64 -6.22
N SER A 106 -15.26 6.93 -6.06
CA SER A 106 -15.12 7.83 -7.20
C SER A 106 -13.92 7.42 -8.07
N ILE A 107 -12.78 7.12 -7.47
CA ILE A 107 -11.59 6.63 -8.20
C ILE A 107 -11.86 5.26 -8.83
N ASP A 108 -12.51 4.34 -8.10
CA ASP A 108 -12.90 3.03 -8.64
C ASP A 108 -13.75 3.17 -9.92
N ARG A 109 -14.76 4.03 -9.88
CA ARG A 109 -15.62 4.31 -11.04
C ARG A 109 -14.86 4.95 -12.20
N LEU A 110 -14.05 5.97 -11.92
CA LEU A 110 -13.24 6.67 -12.93
C LEU A 110 -12.16 5.78 -13.54
N SER A 111 -11.60 4.88 -12.74
CA SER A 111 -10.60 3.91 -13.21
C SER A 111 -11.21 2.63 -13.80
N LYS A 112 -12.54 2.48 -13.81
CA LYS A 112 -13.24 1.26 -14.29
C LYS A 112 -12.87 0.02 -13.47
N GLY A 113 -12.85 0.14 -12.13
CA GLY A 113 -12.62 -0.99 -11.22
C GLY A 113 -11.15 -1.34 -10.96
N ARG A 114 -10.22 -0.41 -11.17
CA ARG A 114 -8.77 -0.68 -11.01
C ARG A 114 -8.19 -0.26 -9.65
N LEU A 115 -9.00 0.17 -8.69
CA LEU A 115 -8.51 0.62 -7.40
C LEU A 115 -8.20 -0.53 -6.46
N ILE A 116 -7.08 -0.43 -5.72
CA ILE A 116 -6.69 -1.26 -4.58
C ILE A 116 -6.49 -0.33 -3.37
N MET A 117 -7.21 -0.60 -2.28
CA MET A 117 -7.09 0.15 -1.04
C MET A 117 -6.14 -0.55 -0.07
N GLY A 118 -4.84 -0.21 -0.13
CA GLY A 118 -3.95 -0.52 0.97
C GLY A 118 -4.24 0.43 2.14
N VAL A 119 -4.51 -0.11 3.32
CA VAL A 119 -4.94 0.65 4.50
C VAL A 119 -4.12 0.32 5.74
N GLY A 120 -3.91 1.30 6.59
CA GLY A 120 -3.12 1.17 7.80
C GLY A 120 -3.63 2.06 8.94
N VAL A 121 -3.03 1.87 10.11
CA VAL A 121 -3.38 2.62 11.33
C VAL A 121 -2.54 3.89 11.54
N GLY A 122 -1.44 4.06 10.79
CA GLY A 122 -0.48 5.15 10.99
C GLY A 122 0.49 4.93 12.15
N TRP A 123 1.62 5.64 12.10
CA TRP A 123 2.72 5.49 13.08
C TRP A 123 3.17 6.82 13.70
N MET A 124 2.98 7.97 13.03
CA MET A 124 3.55 9.28 13.41
C MET A 124 2.58 10.05 14.34
N GLU A 125 2.88 10.03 15.64
CA GLU A 125 2.02 10.66 16.66
C GLU A 125 1.87 12.17 16.43
N GLU A 126 2.91 12.84 15.94
CA GLU A 126 2.90 14.27 15.65
C GLU A 126 1.93 14.65 14.52
N GLU A 127 1.81 13.79 13.50
CA GLU A 127 0.82 13.99 12.42
C GLU A 127 -0.60 13.79 12.94
N PHE A 128 -0.83 12.78 13.79
CA PHE A 128 -2.12 12.60 14.49
C PHE A 128 -2.49 13.83 15.34
N ALA A 129 -1.53 14.38 16.08
CA ALA A 129 -1.74 15.57 16.90
C ALA A 129 -2.11 16.79 16.05
N ALA A 130 -1.43 16.99 14.93
CA ALA A 130 -1.73 18.08 13.98
C ALA A 130 -3.13 17.96 13.36
N LEU A 131 -3.62 16.74 13.18
CA LEU A 131 -4.96 16.46 12.65
C LEU A 131 -6.06 16.42 13.73
N GLY A 132 -5.69 16.54 15.01
CA GLY A 132 -6.64 16.45 16.13
C GLY A 132 -7.21 15.05 16.35
N VAL A 133 -6.49 14.00 15.91
CA VAL A 133 -6.92 12.61 16.01
C VAL A 133 -6.22 11.91 17.16
N PRO A 134 -6.93 11.17 18.04
CA PRO A 134 -6.33 10.51 19.19
C PRO A 134 -5.46 9.31 18.76
N PHE A 135 -4.14 9.47 18.83
CA PHE A 135 -3.15 8.47 18.40
C PHE A 135 -3.34 7.10 19.05
N LYS A 136 -3.65 7.06 20.35
CA LYS A 136 -3.80 5.81 21.11
C LYS A 136 -5.02 4.99 20.67
N GLU A 137 -6.03 5.64 20.11
CA GLU A 137 -7.27 5.01 19.65
C GLU A 137 -7.25 4.61 18.17
N ARG A 138 -6.18 4.91 17.44
CA ARG A 138 -6.08 4.72 15.99
C ARG A 138 -6.44 3.32 15.50
N GLY A 139 -6.09 2.29 16.30
CA GLY A 139 -6.41 0.89 15.95
C GLY A 139 -7.92 0.60 16.00
N LYS A 140 -8.60 1.04 17.06
CA LYS A 140 -10.05 0.86 17.20
C LYS A 140 -10.82 1.71 16.19
N MET A 141 -10.37 2.95 15.94
CA MET A 141 -10.94 3.81 14.90
C MET A 141 -10.84 3.16 13.52
N THR A 142 -9.70 2.51 13.22
CA THR A 142 -9.52 1.77 11.97
C THR A 142 -10.48 0.60 11.87
N ASP A 143 -10.69 -0.16 12.95
CA ASP A 143 -11.60 -1.30 12.96
C ASP A 143 -13.05 -0.87 12.70
N GLU A 144 -13.55 0.20 13.36
CA GLU A 144 -14.86 0.76 13.08
C GLU A 144 -14.99 1.29 11.65
N GLN A 145 -13.97 1.97 11.13
CA GLN A 145 -13.99 2.47 9.75
C GLN A 145 -14.09 1.35 8.72
N LEU A 146 -13.44 0.21 8.95
CA LEU A 146 -13.54 -0.95 8.07
C LEU A 146 -14.95 -1.57 8.09
N GLU A 147 -15.59 -1.63 9.26
CA GLU A 147 -16.99 -2.08 9.38
C GLU A 147 -17.95 -1.13 8.67
N ILE A 148 -17.79 0.17 8.85
CA ILE A 148 -18.60 1.21 8.20
C ILE A 148 -18.48 1.12 6.68
N VAL A 149 -17.27 1.00 6.17
CA VAL A 149 -17.02 0.98 4.72
C VAL A 149 -17.61 -0.25 4.06
N GLU A 150 -17.53 -1.42 4.69
CA GLU A 150 -18.19 -2.62 4.18
C GLU A 150 -19.69 -2.38 3.97
N LYS A 151 -20.38 -1.77 4.97
CA LYS A 151 -21.79 -1.39 4.88
C LYS A 151 -22.04 -0.34 3.80
N LEU A 152 -21.22 0.73 3.74
CA LEU A 152 -21.36 1.79 2.74
C LEU A 152 -21.33 1.26 1.30
N TRP A 153 -20.50 0.25 1.07
CA TRP A 153 -20.31 -0.30 -0.27
C TRP A 153 -21.31 -1.39 -0.65
N SER A 154 -21.97 -2.03 0.33
CA SER A 154 -22.86 -3.18 0.11
C SER A 154 -24.34 -2.93 0.42
N GLU A 155 -24.67 -2.09 1.42
CA GLU A 155 -26.04 -1.91 1.91
C GLU A 155 -26.70 -0.66 1.31
N GLU A 156 -28.06 -0.66 1.19
CA GLU A 156 -28.84 0.48 0.70
C GLU A 156 -29.12 1.50 1.82
N HIS A 157 -29.55 1.02 2.98
CA HIS A 157 -29.79 1.80 4.18
C HIS A 157 -28.68 1.54 5.19
N ILE A 158 -27.86 2.54 5.44
CA ILE A 158 -26.67 2.38 6.27
C ILE A 158 -26.88 3.06 7.62
N SER A 159 -26.86 2.26 8.67
CA SER A 159 -26.78 2.73 10.05
C SER A 159 -25.61 2.05 10.76
N TYR A 160 -24.90 2.82 11.58
CA TYR A 160 -23.80 2.33 12.40
C TYR A 160 -23.76 3.12 13.71
N GLU A 161 -23.59 2.41 14.82
CA GLU A 161 -23.38 3.02 16.14
C GLU A 161 -22.16 2.38 16.76
N GLY A 162 -21.09 3.16 16.93
CA GLY A 162 -19.80 2.74 17.46
C GLY A 162 -19.29 3.68 18.55
N GLN A 163 -18.05 3.48 18.94
CA GLN A 163 -17.38 4.32 19.92
C GLN A 163 -16.98 5.69 19.33
N PHE A 164 -16.60 5.72 18.05
CA PHE A 164 -16.04 6.90 17.38
C PHE A 164 -16.96 7.47 16.30
N TYR A 165 -17.83 6.66 15.74
CA TYR A 165 -18.71 7.06 14.63
C TYR A 165 -20.15 6.65 14.90
N SER A 166 -21.08 7.57 14.60
CA SER A 166 -22.52 7.31 14.61
C SER A 166 -23.07 7.76 13.26
N ILE A 167 -23.79 6.86 12.59
CA ILE A 167 -24.39 7.09 11.27
C ILE A 167 -25.82 6.57 11.33
N GLN A 168 -26.79 7.41 10.94
CA GLN A 168 -28.20 7.04 11.02
C GLN A 168 -28.88 7.13 9.65
N ASP A 169 -29.29 5.99 9.14
CA ASP A 169 -30.09 5.79 7.92
C ASP A 169 -29.66 6.68 6.74
N VAL A 170 -28.42 6.49 6.28
CA VAL A 170 -27.89 7.23 5.15
C VAL A 170 -27.85 6.38 3.89
N ALA A 171 -28.01 7.01 2.73
CA ALA A 171 -27.76 6.41 1.43
C ALA A 171 -26.35 6.73 0.95
N PHE A 172 -25.71 5.77 0.30
CA PHE A 172 -24.38 5.94 -0.24
C PHE A 172 -24.31 5.44 -1.70
N HIS A 173 -24.40 6.36 -2.65
CA HIS A 173 -24.33 6.10 -4.08
C HIS A 173 -23.35 7.05 -4.77
N PRO A 174 -22.67 6.60 -5.88
CA PRO A 174 -22.76 5.26 -6.44
C PRO A 174 -22.09 4.21 -5.55
N LYS A 175 -22.42 2.95 -5.74
CA LYS A 175 -21.65 1.83 -5.20
C LYS A 175 -20.39 1.60 -6.05
N PRO A 176 -19.35 0.90 -5.54
CA PRO A 176 -18.22 0.46 -6.35
C PRO A 176 -18.67 -0.37 -7.56
N ILE A 177 -17.85 -0.44 -8.61
CA ILE A 177 -18.12 -1.31 -9.78
C ILE A 177 -18.11 -2.79 -9.35
N GLN A 178 -17.15 -3.13 -8.53
CA GLN A 178 -17.00 -4.40 -7.83
C GLN A 178 -16.47 -4.12 -6.43
N ARG A 179 -16.40 -5.13 -5.56
CA ARG A 179 -15.77 -4.96 -4.25
C ARG A 179 -14.35 -4.41 -4.44
N ILE A 180 -14.08 -3.23 -3.89
CA ILE A 180 -12.72 -2.66 -3.89
C ILE A 180 -11.87 -3.49 -2.94
N PRO A 181 -10.74 -4.09 -3.39
CA PRO A 181 -9.89 -4.88 -2.51
C PRO A 181 -9.28 -4.04 -1.39
N ILE A 182 -9.40 -4.51 -0.15
CA ILE A 182 -8.81 -3.89 1.04
C ILE A 182 -7.57 -4.70 1.46
N TRP A 183 -6.40 -4.11 1.34
CA TRP A 183 -5.13 -4.70 1.73
C TRP A 183 -4.64 -4.11 3.05
N ILE A 184 -4.43 -4.93 4.05
CA ILE A 184 -4.09 -4.48 5.40
C ILE A 184 -2.58 -4.38 5.56
N GLY A 185 -2.09 -3.16 5.80
CA GLY A 185 -0.71 -2.88 6.16
C GLY A 185 -0.42 -3.13 7.63
N GLY A 186 0.88 -3.23 7.93
CA GLY A 186 1.39 -3.45 9.27
C GLY A 186 1.72 -4.91 9.59
N GLU A 187 2.58 -5.09 10.58
CA GLU A 187 3.31 -6.33 10.83
C GLU A 187 2.93 -7.01 12.15
N GLY A 188 2.37 -6.23 13.08
CA GLY A 188 2.03 -6.71 14.41
C GLY A 188 0.77 -7.58 14.44
N MET A 189 0.58 -8.29 15.56
CA MET A 189 -0.58 -9.16 15.78
C MET A 189 -1.94 -8.48 15.56
N ALA A 190 -2.04 -7.17 15.84
CA ALA A 190 -3.26 -6.40 15.59
C ALA A 190 -3.56 -6.27 14.08
N ALA A 191 -2.52 -6.04 13.25
CA ALA A 191 -2.67 -6.01 11.80
C ALA A 191 -3.02 -7.41 11.24
N MET A 192 -2.38 -8.46 11.76
CA MET A 192 -2.68 -9.85 11.35
C MET A 192 -4.14 -10.22 11.66
N ARG A 193 -4.65 -9.89 12.87
CA ARG A 193 -6.07 -10.10 13.23
C ARG A 193 -7.01 -9.29 12.33
N ARG A 194 -6.64 -8.05 12.03
CA ARG A 194 -7.41 -7.17 11.12
C ARG A 194 -7.46 -7.73 9.72
N THR A 195 -6.33 -8.25 9.21
CA THR A 195 -6.28 -8.94 7.91
C THR A 195 -7.19 -10.15 7.90
N ALA A 196 -7.12 -10.99 8.92
CA ALA A 196 -7.96 -12.18 9.04
C ALA A 196 -9.45 -11.85 9.06
N LYS A 197 -9.84 -10.71 9.68
CA LYS A 197 -11.25 -10.30 9.80
C LYS A 197 -11.76 -9.55 8.57
N TYR A 198 -11.00 -8.61 8.03
CA TYR A 198 -11.51 -7.64 7.04
C TYR A 198 -10.74 -7.64 5.71
N GLY A 199 -9.44 -8.06 5.71
CA GLY A 199 -8.55 -7.86 4.58
C GLY A 199 -8.77 -8.84 3.43
N ASP A 200 -8.62 -8.39 2.20
CA ASP A 200 -8.51 -9.22 1.01
C ASP A 200 -7.05 -9.61 0.73
N ALA A 201 -6.09 -8.85 1.32
CA ALA A 201 -4.68 -9.23 1.37
C ALA A 201 -4.01 -8.73 2.66
N TRP A 202 -2.94 -9.40 3.07
CA TRP A 202 -1.96 -8.86 4.01
C TRP A 202 -0.86 -8.17 3.21
N PHE A 203 -0.55 -6.90 3.57
CA PHE A 203 0.34 -6.04 2.80
C PHE A 203 1.38 -5.34 3.70
N PRO A 204 2.30 -6.10 4.32
CA PRO A 204 3.34 -5.55 5.18
C PRO A 204 4.46 -4.86 4.39
N TYR A 205 5.12 -3.91 5.05
CA TYR A 205 6.38 -3.33 4.62
C TYR A 205 7.46 -3.70 5.63
N TYR A 206 8.29 -4.68 5.30
CA TYR A 206 9.36 -5.13 6.18
C TYR A 206 10.74 -4.81 5.62
N ILE A 207 11.66 -4.41 6.51
CA ILE A 207 13.09 -4.27 6.22
C ILE A 207 13.81 -5.59 6.55
N ASP A 208 13.48 -6.20 7.69
CA ASP A 208 14.22 -7.30 8.29
C ASP A 208 13.43 -8.62 8.38
N ILE A 209 12.72 -8.99 7.30
CA ILE A 209 11.98 -10.25 7.25
C ILE A 209 12.31 -11.03 5.97
N THR A 210 12.63 -12.30 6.13
CA THR A 210 12.84 -13.21 4.99
C THR A 210 11.52 -13.64 4.35
N ALA A 211 11.59 -14.14 3.11
CA ALA A 211 10.42 -14.70 2.43
C ALA A 211 9.78 -15.86 3.23
N ALA A 212 10.59 -16.70 3.87
CA ALA A 212 10.12 -17.81 4.73
C ALA A 212 9.36 -17.30 5.97
N GLN A 213 9.89 -16.30 6.66
CA GLN A 213 9.22 -15.67 7.81
C GLN A 213 7.93 -14.97 7.41
N LEU A 214 7.89 -14.35 6.21
CA LEU A 214 6.67 -13.75 5.66
C LEU A 214 5.59 -14.82 5.49
N ARG A 215 5.94 -15.98 4.94
CA ARG A 215 5.05 -17.13 4.78
C ARG A 215 4.52 -17.64 6.11
N GLU A 216 5.38 -17.85 7.10
CA GLU A 216 5.00 -18.32 8.44
C GLU A 216 3.94 -17.42 9.10
N ARG A 217 4.16 -16.09 9.02
CA ARG A 217 3.20 -15.12 9.55
C ARG A 217 1.89 -15.12 8.76
N PHE A 218 1.95 -15.29 7.45
CA PHE A 218 0.75 -15.40 6.62
C PHE A 218 -0.06 -16.67 6.93
N ASP A 219 0.59 -17.80 7.20
CA ASP A 219 -0.09 -19.02 7.64
C ASP A 219 -0.80 -18.83 8.99
N THR A 220 -0.26 -17.97 9.86
CA THR A 220 -0.94 -17.56 11.09
C THR A 220 -2.20 -16.74 10.81
N ILE A 221 -2.15 -15.81 9.86
CA ILE A 221 -3.33 -15.03 9.42
C ILE A 221 -4.40 -15.96 8.86
N ARG A 222 -4.03 -16.95 8.03
CA ARG A 222 -4.96 -17.91 7.45
C ARG A 222 -5.65 -18.76 8.52
N ARG A 223 -4.93 -19.20 9.56
CA ARG A 223 -5.53 -19.91 10.70
C ARG A 223 -6.54 -19.02 11.43
N MET A 224 -6.17 -17.78 11.74
CA MET A 224 -7.09 -16.83 12.40
C MET A 224 -8.35 -16.58 11.57
N ALA A 225 -8.24 -16.50 10.24
CA ALA A 225 -9.38 -16.32 9.35
C ALA A 225 -10.30 -17.55 9.39
N ALA A 226 -9.75 -18.76 9.33
CA ALA A 226 -10.51 -20.00 9.43
C ALA A 226 -11.22 -20.12 10.79
N GLU A 227 -10.55 -19.79 11.89
CA GLU A 227 -11.13 -19.78 13.25
C GLU A 227 -12.29 -18.75 13.36
N ALA A 228 -12.22 -17.65 12.61
CA ALA A 228 -13.29 -16.65 12.51
C ALA A 228 -14.39 -17.02 11.49
N GLY A 229 -14.34 -18.21 10.89
CA GLY A 229 -15.34 -18.69 9.92
C GLY A 229 -15.19 -18.08 8.52
N ARG A 230 -14.05 -17.46 8.21
CA ARG A 230 -13.75 -16.89 6.90
C ARG A 230 -12.89 -17.84 6.07
N ASN A 231 -13.15 -17.93 4.76
CA ASN A 231 -12.31 -18.74 3.87
C ASN A 231 -10.88 -18.16 3.76
N PRO A 232 -9.85 -18.86 4.27
CA PRO A 232 -8.46 -18.36 4.24
C PRO A 232 -7.87 -18.29 2.82
N ASP A 233 -8.42 -19.03 1.85
CA ASP A 233 -7.92 -19.04 0.47
C ASP A 233 -8.32 -17.78 -0.32
N GLN A 234 -9.23 -16.97 0.23
CA GLN A 234 -9.59 -15.68 -0.33
C GLN A 234 -8.66 -14.54 0.08
N ILE A 235 -7.73 -14.79 1.02
CA ILE A 235 -6.77 -13.79 1.47
C ILE A 235 -5.47 -13.98 0.71
N GLN A 236 -5.00 -12.91 0.07
CA GLN A 236 -3.75 -12.91 -0.67
C GLN A 236 -2.57 -12.50 0.23
N LEU A 237 -1.38 -12.98 -0.12
CA LEU A 237 -0.13 -12.50 0.44
C LEU A 237 0.48 -11.48 -0.51
N ALA A 238 0.44 -10.21 -0.13
CA ALA A 238 1.14 -9.15 -0.82
C ALA A 238 2.21 -8.55 0.09
N CYS A 239 3.21 -7.88 -0.45
CA CYS A 239 4.19 -7.13 0.34
C CYS A 239 4.74 -5.94 -0.41
N CYS A 240 5.26 -4.96 0.33
CA CYS A 240 6.02 -3.85 -0.20
C CYS A 240 7.50 -4.04 0.12
N ARG A 241 8.38 -3.88 -0.87
CA ARG A 241 9.83 -4.04 -0.70
C ARG A 241 10.61 -2.92 -1.38
N ALA A 242 11.64 -2.45 -0.67
CA ALA A 242 12.66 -1.61 -1.28
C ALA A 242 13.52 -2.46 -2.22
N ILE A 243 13.94 -1.89 -3.36
CA ILE A 243 14.77 -2.58 -4.36
C ILE A 243 15.82 -1.65 -4.96
N GLU A 244 16.97 -2.23 -5.31
CA GLU A 244 18.04 -1.56 -6.07
C GLU A 244 18.67 -2.55 -7.05
N VAL A 245 18.65 -2.22 -8.35
CA VAL A 245 19.34 -2.99 -9.41
C VAL A 245 20.76 -2.48 -9.54
N THR A 246 21.76 -3.27 -9.18
CA THR A 246 23.17 -2.89 -9.26
C THR A 246 23.80 -3.34 -10.59
N ARG A 247 24.94 -2.72 -10.97
CA ARG A 247 25.72 -3.17 -12.14
C ARG A 247 26.61 -4.35 -11.79
N ASP A 248 27.20 -4.28 -10.59
CA ASP A 248 28.10 -5.30 -10.08
C ASP A 248 27.41 -6.13 -8.99
N ALA A 249 27.83 -7.37 -8.85
CA ALA A 249 27.34 -8.26 -7.81
C ALA A 249 27.67 -7.70 -6.41
N VAL A 250 26.72 -7.82 -5.50
CA VAL A 250 26.86 -7.38 -4.10
C VAL A 250 26.68 -8.57 -3.16
N PRO A 251 27.21 -8.49 -1.92
CA PRO A 251 26.89 -9.48 -0.89
C PRO A 251 25.38 -9.57 -0.72
N GLN A 252 24.84 -10.80 -0.71
CA GLN A 252 23.41 -11.02 -0.58
C GLN A 252 22.99 -11.01 0.90
N GLU A 253 21.92 -10.31 1.15
CA GLU A 253 21.22 -10.27 2.43
C GLU A 253 19.78 -10.76 2.20
N GLU A 254 19.34 -11.78 2.90
CA GLU A 254 18.01 -12.39 2.71
C GLU A 254 16.85 -11.40 2.86
N THR A 255 17.06 -10.32 3.58
CA THR A 255 16.06 -9.29 3.87
C THR A 255 16.11 -8.09 2.93
N ARG A 256 17.08 -8.03 2.00
CA ARG A 256 17.27 -6.90 1.08
C ARG A 256 17.20 -7.34 -0.38
N LEU A 257 16.42 -6.61 -1.18
CA LEU A 257 16.39 -6.77 -2.65
C LEU A 257 17.38 -5.80 -3.29
N ARG A 258 18.66 -6.16 -3.26
CA ARG A 258 19.75 -5.39 -3.87
C ARG A 258 20.72 -6.32 -4.59
N GLY A 259 21.01 -6.04 -5.86
CA GLY A 259 21.95 -6.89 -6.63
C GLY A 259 21.84 -6.73 -8.13
N THR A 260 22.61 -7.54 -8.85
CA THR A 260 22.49 -7.67 -10.29
C THR A 260 21.12 -8.29 -10.68
N PRO A 261 20.72 -8.23 -11.94
CA PRO A 261 19.48 -8.89 -12.39
C PRO A 261 19.38 -10.35 -11.95
N GLU A 262 20.45 -11.14 -12.06
CA GLU A 262 20.50 -12.55 -11.67
C GLU A 262 20.26 -12.74 -10.17
N GLN A 263 20.90 -11.92 -9.34
CA GLN A 263 20.74 -11.94 -7.89
C GLN A 263 19.31 -11.56 -7.48
N LEU A 264 18.71 -10.57 -8.15
CA LEU A 264 17.33 -10.17 -7.90
C LEU A 264 16.32 -11.21 -8.37
N ILE A 265 16.56 -11.91 -9.48
CA ILE A 265 15.72 -13.02 -9.94
C ILE A 265 15.70 -14.13 -8.88
N GLU A 266 16.88 -14.53 -8.35
CA GLU A 266 16.96 -15.54 -7.29
C GLU A 266 16.19 -15.10 -6.03
N ALA A 267 16.43 -13.87 -5.54
CA ALA A 267 15.76 -13.33 -4.38
C ALA A 267 14.23 -13.23 -4.55
N LEU A 268 13.75 -12.75 -5.70
CA LEU A 268 12.32 -12.64 -5.99
C LEU A 268 11.63 -14.00 -6.19
N ASN A 269 12.34 -14.99 -6.70
CA ASN A 269 11.82 -16.35 -6.77
C ASN A 269 11.56 -16.93 -5.37
N ALA A 270 12.38 -16.61 -4.36
CA ALA A 270 12.11 -17.01 -2.98
C ALA A 270 10.79 -16.43 -2.46
N TYR A 271 10.44 -15.17 -2.81
CA TYR A 271 9.12 -14.60 -2.49
C TYR A 271 7.98 -15.30 -3.22
N ARG A 272 8.17 -15.65 -4.50
CA ARG A 272 7.18 -16.42 -5.27
C ARG A 272 6.96 -17.81 -4.69
N GLU A 273 8.01 -18.52 -4.30
CA GLU A 273 7.95 -19.83 -3.65
C GLU A 273 7.31 -19.77 -2.27
N ALA A 274 7.51 -18.67 -1.54
CA ALA A 274 6.81 -18.40 -0.29
C ALA A 274 5.32 -18.12 -0.48
N GLY A 275 4.83 -18.03 -1.73
CA GLY A 275 3.44 -17.82 -2.07
C GLY A 275 3.01 -16.34 -2.08
N VAL A 276 3.93 -15.42 -2.33
CA VAL A 276 3.59 -14.01 -2.53
C VAL A 276 2.85 -13.85 -3.84
N ASP A 277 1.61 -13.38 -3.76
CA ASP A 277 0.74 -13.13 -4.92
C ASP A 277 1.10 -11.82 -5.63
N HIS A 278 1.50 -10.78 -4.84
CA HIS A 278 1.78 -9.46 -5.36
C HIS A 278 2.88 -8.76 -4.55
N ILE A 279 3.89 -8.22 -5.26
CA ILE A 279 4.96 -7.43 -4.66
C ILE A 279 4.96 -6.00 -5.23
N ALA A 280 4.91 -4.99 -4.35
CA ALA A 280 5.04 -3.58 -4.70
C ALA A 280 6.49 -3.13 -4.46
N LEU A 281 7.18 -2.68 -5.48
CA LEU A 281 8.61 -2.36 -5.46
C LEU A 281 8.85 -0.85 -5.38
N GLN A 282 9.61 -0.45 -4.37
CA GLN A 282 10.08 0.92 -4.19
C GLN A 282 11.57 1.01 -4.55
N PHE A 283 11.87 1.61 -5.69
CA PHE A 283 13.24 1.81 -6.13
C PHE A 283 13.93 2.90 -5.31
N MET A 284 14.93 2.53 -4.52
CA MET A 284 15.57 3.37 -3.49
C MET A 284 16.74 4.21 -4.04
N VAL A 285 16.57 4.79 -5.23
CA VAL A 285 17.53 5.73 -5.81
C VAL A 285 17.04 7.17 -5.65
N PRO A 286 17.89 8.10 -5.16
CA PRO A 286 17.44 9.44 -4.76
C PRO A 286 16.90 10.28 -5.93
N ARG A 287 17.56 10.21 -7.08
CA ARG A 287 17.23 11.04 -8.25
C ARG A 287 16.22 10.35 -9.14
N TRP A 288 15.22 11.09 -9.60
CA TRP A 288 14.17 10.53 -10.46
C TRP A 288 14.70 9.96 -11.79
N PRO A 289 15.60 10.60 -12.54
CA PRO A 289 16.16 10.02 -13.76
C PRO A 289 16.86 8.67 -13.53
N ASP A 290 17.63 8.56 -12.45
CA ASP A 290 18.32 7.32 -12.11
C ASP A 290 17.31 6.22 -11.70
N ARG A 291 16.20 6.61 -11.10
CA ARG A 291 15.10 5.69 -10.75
C ARG A 291 14.40 5.17 -11.99
N VAL A 292 14.21 5.99 -13.03
CA VAL A 292 13.65 5.55 -14.31
C VAL A 292 14.54 4.47 -14.94
N GLU A 293 15.86 4.69 -15.00
CA GLU A 293 16.82 3.68 -15.48
C GLU A 293 16.70 2.36 -14.71
N GLN A 294 16.57 2.43 -13.38
CA GLN A 294 16.41 1.24 -12.52
C GLN A 294 15.11 0.48 -12.83
N ILE A 295 14.00 1.20 -13.02
CA ILE A 295 12.70 0.61 -13.36
C ILE A 295 12.76 -0.06 -14.73
N GLU A 296 13.35 0.60 -15.72
CA GLU A 296 13.51 0.07 -17.09
C GLU A 296 14.39 -1.18 -17.11
N ARG A 297 15.51 -1.17 -16.42
CA ARG A 297 16.39 -2.35 -16.27
C ARG A 297 15.67 -3.49 -15.59
N PHE A 298 14.97 -3.21 -14.50
CA PHE A 298 14.18 -4.23 -13.81
C PHE A 298 13.11 -4.84 -14.73
N ALA A 299 12.38 -4.00 -15.45
CA ALA A 299 11.32 -4.45 -16.34
C ALA A 299 11.83 -5.33 -17.50
N SER A 300 13.02 -5.03 -18.04
CA SER A 300 13.61 -5.78 -19.16
C SER A 300 14.45 -6.98 -18.73
N GLU A 301 15.21 -6.87 -17.64
CA GLU A 301 16.22 -7.85 -17.25
C GLU A 301 15.76 -8.81 -16.13
N VAL A 302 14.80 -8.40 -15.28
CA VAL A 302 14.37 -9.17 -14.10
C VAL A 302 12.93 -9.67 -14.22
N MET A 303 11.99 -8.75 -14.50
CA MET A 303 10.55 -9.04 -14.42
C MET A 303 10.08 -10.22 -15.28
N PRO A 304 10.61 -10.48 -16.50
CA PRO A 304 10.20 -11.63 -17.30
C PRO A 304 10.51 -12.99 -16.69
N HIS A 305 11.45 -13.05 -15.72
CA HIS A 305 11.92 -14.29 -15.09
C HIS A 305 11.27 -14.61 -13.74
N VAL A 306 10.47 -13.68 -13.19
CA VAL A 306 9.89 -13.80 -11.83
C VAL A 306 8.35 -13.76 -11.79
N ARG A 307 7.71 -13.68 -12.94
CA ARG A 307 6.24 -13.72 -13.08
C ARG A 307 5.65 -15.11 -12.99
#